data_79560e3456ac966d6a371fae6cc6ec7a
#
_entry.id   79560e3456ac966d6a371fae6cc6ec7a
#
_cell.length_a   1.000
_cell.length_b   1.000
_cell.length_c   1.000
_cell.angle_alpha   90.00
_cell.angle_beta   90.00
_cell.angle_gamma   90.00
#
_symmetry.space_group_name_H-M   'P 1'
#
loop_
_entity.id
_entity.type
_entity.pdbx_description
1 polymer ?
#
loop_
_entity_poly.entity_id
_entity_poly.type
_entity_poly.pdbx_seq_one_letter_code
_entity_poly.pdbx_strand_id
1 'polypeptide(L)'
;MAEQAVSEPSVYAVEEYSVQEEPYYLPIADEIELFETAYEQRIPVLLKGPTGAGKTRFVEYMAYRLGRPMMKVSSQTGEEAEHRMPLITVACHEDLTASDLVGRYLLDTDGTKWVDGPLTRAVKVGAICYLDEVVEARKDTTVLI
;
A
#
# COMPACT_ATOMS: atom_id res chain seq x y z
N MET A 1 23.92 -19.96 12.76
CA MET A 1 22.54 -19.97 13.26
C MET A 1 21.84 -18.75 12.67
N ALA A 2 20.98 -18.97 11.72
CA ALA A 2 20.20 -17.90 11.08
C ALA A 2 19.08 -17.52 12.03
N GLU A 3 19.14 -16.31 12.54
CA GLU A 3 18.06 -15.70 13.32
C GLU A 3 16.93 -15.35 12.33
N GLN A 4 15.93 -16.20 12.30
CA GLN A 4 14.67 -15.91 11.61
C GLN A 4 14.03 -14.75 12.36
N ALA A 5 13.98 -13.59 11.71
CA ALA A 5 13.14 -12.50 12.17
C ALA A 5 11.70 -13.02 12.17
N VAL A 6 11.18 -13.31 13.35
CA VAL A 6 9.78 -13.64 13.58
C VAL A 6 9.00 -12.38 13.30
N SER A 7 8.44 -12.26 12.09
CA SER A 7 7.42 -11.26 11.82
C SER A 7 6.19 -11.65 12.66
N GLU A 8 5.89 -10.88 13.70
CA GLU A 8 4.62 -11.02 14.40
C GLU A 8 3.47 -10.96 13.37
N PRO A 9 2.47 -11.85 13.46
CA PRO A 9 1.36 -11.81 12.54
C PRO A 9 0.66 -10.44 12.70
N SER A 10 0.67 -9.66 11.64
CA SER A 10 -0.16 -8.45 11.58
C SER A 10 -1.61 -8.88 11.76
N VAL A 11 -2.31 -8.23 12.70
CA VAL A 11 -3.72 -8.50 13.02
C VAL A 11 -4.63 -8.23 11.80
N TYR A 12 -4.10 -7.61 10.75
CA TYR A 12 -4.76 -7.26 9.50
C TYR A 12 -3.94 -7.71 8.30
N ALA A 13 -4.62 -8.06 7.22
CA ALA A 13 -3.97 -8.47 5.99
C ALA A 13 -3.41 -7.25 5.25
N VAL A 14 -2.09 -7.19 5.13
CA VAL A 14 -1.38 -6.23 4.29
C VAL A 14 -0.62 -7.01 3.22
N GLU A 15 -0.89 -6.64 1.98
CA GLU A 15 -0.17 -7.19 0.83
C GLU A 15 0.70 -6.08 0.21
N GLU A 16 1.97 -6.37 0.00
CA GLU A 16 2.90 -5.48 -0.67
C GLU A 16 3.56 -6.24 -1.82
N TYR A 17 3.24 -5.83 -3.04
CA TYR A 17 3.80 -6.45 -4.23
C TYR A 17 3.99 -5.44 -5.36
N SER A 18 4.95 -5.71 -6.23
CA SER A 18 5.17 -4.92 -7.44
C SER A 18 4.46 -5.57 -8.63
N VAL A 19 3.64 -4.80 -9.33
CA VAL A 19 2.97 -5.26 -10.55
C VAL A 19 3.99 -5.27 -11.69
N GLN A 20 4.39 -6.46 -12.12
CA GLN A 20 5.48 -6.65 -13.09
C GLN A 20 5.00 -6.58 -14.54
N GLU A 21 3.78 -7.05 -14.79
CA GLU A 21 3.16 -7.07 -16.11
C GLU A 21 1.95 -6.16 -16.14
N GLU A 22 1.69 -5.55 -17.31
CA GLU A 22 0.54 -4.67 -17.48
C GLU A 22 -0.75 -5.46 -17.32
N PRO A 23 -1.57 -5.16 -16.29
CA PRO A 23 -2.87 -5.80 -16.15
C PRO A 23 -3.80 -5.38 -17.29
N TYR A 24 -4.56 -6.32 -17.83
CA TYR A 24 -5.59 -5.96 -18.81
C TYR A 24 -6.65 -5.08 -18.15
N TYR A 25 -6.81 -3.87 -18.67
CA TYR A 25 -7.83 -2.92 -18.25
C TYR A 25 -8.35 -2.15 -19.46
N LEU A 26 -9.67 -2.10 -19.62
CA LEU A 26 -10.32 -1.32 -20.66
C LEU A 26 -10.98 -0.09 -20.01
N PRO A 27 -10.48 1.13 -20.27
CA PRO A 27 -11.09 2.33 -19.70
C PRO A 27 -12.51 2.54 -20.25
N ILE A 28 -13.39 3.03 -19.40
CA ILE A 28 -14.80 3.31 -19.72
C ILE A 28 -14.98 4.79 -20.03
N ALA A 29 -14.24 5.65 -19.34
CA ALA A 29 -14.29 7.11 -19.49
C ALA A 29 -12.90 7.72 -19.22
N ASP A 30 -12.85 8.77 -18.43
CA ASP A 30 -11.66 9.56 -18.10
C ASP A 30 -11.02 9.18 -16.75
N GLU A 31 -11.36 8.02 -16.20
CA GLU A 31 -10.90 7.58 -14.89
C GLU A 31 -9.37 7.48 -14.76
N ILE A 32 -8.67 7.15 -15.87
CA ILE A 32 -7.20 7.09 -15.88
C ILE A 32 -6.61 8.48 -15.71
N GLU A 33 -7.07 9.45 -16.51
CA GLU A 33 -6.58 10.84 -16.47
C GLU A 33 -6.89 11.49 -15.11
N LEU A 34 -8.09 11.25 -14.58
CA LEU A 34 -8.49 11.74 -13.25
C LEU A 34 -7.60 11.17 -12.15
N PHE A 35 -7.29 9.88 -12.23
CA PHE A 35 -6.43 9.25 -11.23
C PHE A 35 -4.98 9.75 -11.33
N GLU A 36 -4.44 9.89 -12.54
CA GLU A 36 -3.11 10.46 -12.76
C GLU A 36 -3.01 11.87 -12.19
N THR A 37 -3.99 12.72 -12.48
CA THR A 37 -4.06 14.08 -11.94
C THR A 37 -4.12 14.10 -10.42
N ALA A 38 -4.95 13.24 -9.83
CA ALA A 38 -5.05 13.12 -8.37
C ALA A 38 -3.73 12.66 -7.75
N TYR A 39 -3.06 11.70 -8.37
CA TYR A 39 -1.76 11.21 -7.92
C TYR A 39 -0.68 12.32 -7.96
N GLU A 40 -0.61 13.08 -9.04
CA GLU A 40 0.32 14.21 -9.17
C GLU A 40 0.06 15.30 -8.12
N GLN A 41 -1.21 15.58 -7.86
CA GLN A 41 -1.64 16.57 -6.87
C GLN A 41 -1.64 16.03 -5.44
N ARG A 42 -1.32 14.74 -5.24
CA ARG A 42 -1.36 14.06 -3.92
C ARG A 42 -2.71 14.13 -3.24
N ILE A 43 -3.77 13.94 -4.02
CA ILE A 43 -5.15 13.95 -3.56
C ILE A 43 -5.62 12.50 -3.40
N PRO A 44 -6.21 12.12 -2.24
CA PRO A 44 -6.82 10.82 -2.06
C PRO A 44 -7.96 10.58 -3.06
N VAL A 45 -8.07 9.34 -3.57
CA VAL A 45 -9.11 8.95 -4.52
C VAL A 45 -10.04 7.93 -3.87
N LEU A 46 -11.34 8.16 -3.94
CA LEU A 46 -12.36 7.20 -3.52
C LEU A 46 -12.97 6.51 -4.75
N LEU A 47 -12.73 5.20 -4.86
CA LEU A 47 -13.34 4.37 -5.89
C LEU A 47 -14.69 3.83 -5.40
N LYS A 48 -15.77 4.24 -6.06
CA LYS A 48 -17.13 3.77 -5.77
C LYS A 48 -17.64 2.85 -6.86
N GLY A 49 -18.24 1.76 -6.45
CA GLY A 49 -18.83 0.79 -7.36
C GLY A 49 -19.20 -0.50 -6.64
N PRO A 50 -20.09 -1.33 -7.22
CA PRO A 50 -20.46 -2.60 -6.63
C PRO A 50 -19.26 -3.57 -6.58
N THR A 51 -19.41 -4.64 -5.81
CA THR A 51 -18.46 -5.75 -5.81
C THR A 51 -18.37 -6.33 -7.23
N GLY A 52 -17.16 -6.62 -7.70
CA GLY A 52 -16.93 -7.11 -9.07
C GLY A 52 -16.87 -6.04 -10.16
N ALA A 53 -17.00 -4.75 -9.82
CA ALA A 53 -16.88 -3.65 -10.79
C ALA A 53 -15.45 -3.41 -11.33
N GLY A 54 -14.46 -4.18 -10.86
CA GLY A 54 -13.08 -4.06 -11.34
C GLY A 54 -12.24 -3.01 -10.61
N LYS A 55 -12.65 -2.54 -9.44
CA LYS A 55 -11.90 -1.54 -8.65
C LYS A 55 -10.45 -1.97 -8.38
N THR A 56 -10.25 -3.17 -7.89
CA THR A 56 -8.91 -3.72 -7.62
C THR A 56 -8.07 -3.82 -8.89
N ARG A 57 -8.67 -4.29 -10.00
CA ARG A 57 -7.99 -4.37 -11.29
C ARG A 57 -7.56 -2.99 -11.81
N PHE A 58 -8.39 -1.99 -11.63
CA PHE A 58 -8.06 -0.60 -11.96
C PHE A 58 -6.87 -0.09 -11.14
N VAL A 59 -6.86 -0.36 -9.82
CA VAL A 59 -5.75 0.04 -8.96
C VAL A 59 -4.44 -0.65 -9.35
N GLU A 60 -4.48 -1.95 -9.67
CA GLU A 60 -3.31 -2.69 -10.17
C GLU A 60 -2.80 -2.10 -11.49
N TYR A 61 -3.70 -1.77 -12.42
CA TYR A 61 -3.35 -1.13 -13.68
C TYR A 61 -2.69 0.24 -13.45
N MET A 62 -3.24 1.07 -12.56
CA MET A 62 -2.65 2.37 -12.22
C MET A 62 -1.31 2.22 -11.49
N ALA A 63 -1.17 1.23 -10.61
CA ALA A 63 0.10 0.93 -9.95
C ALA A 63 1.19 0.52 -10.96
N TYR A 64 0.83 -0.26 -11.99
CA TYR A 64 1.73 -0.57 -13.08
C TYR A 64 2.10 0.69 -13.87
N ARG A 65 1.11 1.47 -14.28
CA ARG A 65 1.26 2.65 -15.14
C ARG A 65 2.07 3.77 -14.46
N LEU A 66 1.82 4.02 -13.19
CA LEU A 66 2.52 5.05 -12.39
C LEU A 66 3.78 4.51 -11.70
N GLY A 67 3.99 3.20 -11.73
CA GLY A 67 5.12 2.53 -11.06
C GLY A 67 6.45 3.03 -11.59
N ARG A 68 7.19 3.74 -10.73
CA ARG A 68 8.55 4.20 -11.02
C ARG A 68 9.56 3.12 -10.68
N PRO A 69 10.67 3.01 -11.42
CA PRO A 69 11.76 2.15 -11.03
C PRO A 69 12.34 2.61 -9.69
N MET A 70 12.60 1.69 -8.80
CA MET A 70 13.26 1.91 -7.52
C MET A 70 14.49 1.02 -7.42
N MET A 71 15.60 1.57 -6.94
CA MET A 71 16.77 0.78 -6.62
C MET A 71 16.64 0.24 -5.20
N LYS A 72 16.65 -1.09 -5.08
CA LYS A 72 16.76 -1.75 -3.78
C LYS A 72 18.13 -2.41 -3.66
N VAL A 73 18.80 -2.13 -2.56
CA VAL A 73 20.04 -2.83 -2.19
C VAL A 73 19.62 -4.05 -1.37
N SER A 74 20.03 -5.23 -1.84
CA SER A 74 19.83 -6.47 -1.08
C SER A 74 20.62 -6.41 0.21
N SER A 75 19.97 -6.56 1.34
CA SER A 75 20.63 -6.61 2.65
C SER A 75 21.54 -7.84 2.83
N GLN A 76 21.37 -8.87 1.99
CA GLN A 76 22.16 -10.12 2.09
C GLN A 76 23.33 -10.16 1.11
N THR A 77 23.20 -9.60 -0.08
CA THR A 77 24.24 -9.67 -1.13
C THR A 77 24.89 -8.32 -1.41
N GLY A 78 24.28 -7.21 -0.95
CA GLY A 78 24.74 -5.87 -1.29
C GLY A 78 24.49 -5.48 -2.76
N GLU A 79 23.83 -6.34 -3.55
CA GLU A 79 23.53 -6.08 -4.94
C GLU A 79 22.39 -5.08 -5.09
N GLU A 80 22.56 -4.13 -5.98
CA GLU A 80 21.51 -3.20 -6.39
C GLU A 80 20.67 -3.83 -7.47
N ALA A 81 19.37 -3.93 -7.25
CA ALA A 81 18.42 -4.38 -8.24
C ALA A 81 17.32 -3.35 -8.45
N GLU A 82 16.96 -3.14 -9.71
CA GLU A 82 15.85 -2.29 -10.08
C GLU A 82 14.54 -3.04 -9.82
N HIS A 83 13.68 -2.45 -8.99
CA HIS A 83 12.33 -2.94 -8.73
C HIS A 83 11.32 -1.85 -9.08
N ARG A 84 10.13 -2.26 -9.48
CA ARG A 84 9.02 -1.31 -9.63
C ARG A 84 8.48 -0.96 -8.25
N MET A 85 7.98 0.28 -8.14
CA MET A 85 7.32 0.77 -6.93
C MET A 85 6.16 -0.16 -6.55
N PRO A 86 6.07 -0.62 -5.31
CA PRO A 86 5.06 -1.57 -4.89
C PRO A 86 3.66 -0.95 -4.82
N LEU A 87 2.65 -1.78 -5.01
CA LEU A 87 1.28 -1.52 -4.56
C LEU A 87 1.14 -2.08 -3.15
N ILE A 88 0.67 -1.25 -2.22
CA ILE A 88 0.42 -1.65 -0.84
C ILE A 88 -1.08 -1.72 -0.63
N THR A 89 -1.62 -2.92 -0.45
CA THR A 89 -3.04 -3.16 -0.24
C THR A 89 -3.30 -3.50 1.21
N VAL A 90 -4.29 -2.85 1.80
CA VAL A 90 -4.76 -3.10 3.17
C VAL A 90 -6.23 -3.48 3.14
N ALA A 91 -6.56 -4.68 3.60
CA ALA A 91 -7.95 -5.07 3.82
C ALA A 91 -8.46 -4.40 5.10
N CYS A 92 -9.39 -3.46 4.95
CA CYS A 92 -9.98 -2.75 6.08
C CYS A 92 -11.05 -3.60 6.75
N HIS A 93 -11.12 -3.51 8.07
CA HIS A 93 -12.14 -4.15 8.90
C HIS A 93 -12.38 -3.31 10.17
N GLU A 94 -13.38 -3.67 10.96
CA GLU A 94 -13.82 -2.90 12.12
C GLU A 94 -12.78 -2.73 13.23
N ASP A 95 -11.79 -3.64 13.32
CA ASP A 95 -10.74 -3.59 14.32
C ASP A 95 -9.49 -2.81 13.86
N LEU A 96 -9.43 -2.40 12.59
CA LEU A 96 -8.32 -1.62 12.05
C LEU A 96 -8.28 -0.23 12.68
N THR A 97 -7.15 0.10 13.30
CA THR A 97 -6.93 1.40 13.94
C THR A 97 -6.05 2.32 13.09
N ALA A 98 -6.10 3.62 13.38
CA ALA A 98 -5.21 4.61 12.76
C ALA A 98 -3.73 4.26 12.98
N SER A 99 -3.37 3.74 14.16
CA SER A 99 -2.01 3.31 14.48
C SER A 99 -1.53 2.13 13.63
N ASP A 100 -2.44 1.26 13.19
CA ASP A 100 -2.08 0.15 12.30
C ASP A 100 -1.71 0.65 10.90
N LEU A 101 -2.32 1.73 10.44
CA LEU A 101 -2.00 2.36 9.15
C LEU A 101 -0.75 3.24 9.21
N VAL A 102 -0.60 4.03 10.25
CA VAL A 102 0.50 5.01 10.37
C VAL A 102 1.78 4.35 10.91
N GLY A 103 1.63 3.56 11.96
CA GLY A 103 2.74 2.93 12.64
C GLY A 103 2.62 3.04 14.16
N ARG A 104 3.45 2.29 14.85
CA ARG A 104 3.44 2.19 16.30
C ARG A 104 4.84 1.96 16.88
N TYR A 105 4.99 2.30 18.14
CA TYR A 105 6.18 1.93 18.89
C TYR A 105 6.06 0.48 19.39
N LEU A 106 7.06 -0.31 19.12
CA LEU A 106 7.23 -1.64 19.69
C LEU A 106 8.33 -1.63 20.75
N LEU A 107 8.08 -2.36 21.84
CA LEU A 107 9.11 -2.62 22.84
C LEU A 107 9.98 -3.79 22.38
N ASP A 108 11.27 -3.56 22.30
CA ASP A 108 12.25 -4.57 21.97
C ASP A 108 13.23 -4.71 23.16
N THR A 109 14.06 -5.74 23.16
CA THR A 109 15.09 -5.98 24.19
C THR A 109 16.05 -4.81 24.36
N ASP A 110 16.29 -4.05 23.29
CA ASP A 110 17.19 -2.89 23.25
C ASP A 110 16.47 -1.54 23.44
N GLY A 111 15.16 -1.56 23.70
CA GLY A 111 14.36 -0.36 23.94
C GLY A 111 13.12 -0.24 23.06
N THR A 112 12.63 0.97 22.90
CA THR A 112 11.44 1.26 22.11
C THR A 112 11.81 1.60 20.66
N LYS A 113 11.26 0.85 19.70
CA LYS A 113 11.48 1.06 18.27
C LYS A 113 10.20 1.45 17.57
N TRP A 114 10.28 2.48 16.71
CA TRP A 114 9.16 2.81 15.81
C TRP A 114 9.10 1.85 14.63
N VAL A 115 7.89 1.38 14.32
CA VAL A 115 7.61 0.55 13.13
C VAL A 115 6.55 1.25 12.28
N ASP A 116 6.92 1.53 11.03
CA ASP A 116 6.03 2.17 10.07
C ASP A 116 4.87 1.27 9.69
N GLY A 117 3.67 1.82 9.68
CA GLY A 117 2.49 1.17 9.10
C GLY A 117 2.49 1.24 7.57
N PRO A 118 1.56 0.53 6.92
CA PRO A 118 1.50 0.44 5.46
C PRO A 118 1.28 1.79 4.77
N LEU A 119 0.45 2.66 5.32
CA LEU A 119 0.22 4.00 4.78
C LEU A 119 1.49 4.85 4.83
N THR A 120 2.20 4.86 5.96
CA THR A 120 3.47 5.59 6.11
C THR A 120 4.52 5.07 5.14
N ARG A 121 4.63 3.74 4.96
CA ARG A 121 5.55 3.16 3.97
C ARG A 121 5.22 3.61 2.56
N ALA A 122 3.94 3.56 2.18
CA ALA A 122 3.49 4.00 0.86
C ALA A 122 3.85 5.48 0.62
N VAL A 123 3.56 6.35 1.58
CA VAL A 123 3.86 7.80 1.47
C VAL A 123 5.37 8.06 1.35
N LYS A 124 6.19 7.36 2.12
CA LYS A 124 7.66 7.52 2.08
C LYS A 124 8.27 7.21 0.72
N VAL A 125 7.74 6.22 0.02
CA VAL A 125 8.26 5.80 -1.30
C VAL A 125 7.44 6.34 -2.47
N GLY A 126 6.34 7.04 -2.21
CA GLY A 126 5.43 7.55 -3.24
C GLY A 126 4.58 6.46 -3.90
N ALA A 127 4.39 5.33 -3.21
CA ALA A 127 3.59 4.21 -3.69
C ALA A 127 2.08 4.46 -3.51
N ILE A 128 1.28 3.69 -4.25
CA ILE A 128 -0.17 3.66 -4.03
C ILE A 128 -0.46 2.80 -2.81
N CYS A 129 -1.18 3.38 -1.84
CA CYS A 129 -1.78 2.63 -0.73
C CYS A 129 -3.26 2.41 -1.03
N TYR A 130 -3.64 1.17 -1.30
CA TYR A 130 -5.01 0.79 -1.60
C TYR A 130 -5.69 0.26 -0.33
N LEU A 131 -6.65 1.01 0.17
CA LEU A 131 -7.47 0.61 1.31
C LEU A 131 -8.75 -0.03 0.77
N ASP A 132 -8.76 -1.36 0.74
CA ASP A 132 -9.92 -2.11 0.28
C ASP A 132 -10.99 -2.19 1.37
N GLU A 133 -12.26 -2.14 0.96
CA GLU A 133 -13.42 -2.17 1.87
C GLU A 133 -13.36 -1.09 2.97
N VAL A 134 -12.92 0.12 2.62
CA VAL A 134 -12.73 1.22 3.56
C VAL A 134 -13.98 1.57 4.40
N VAL A 135 -15.17 1.21 3.91
CA VAL A 135 -16.45 1.40 4.61
C VAL A 135 -16.57 0.55 5.87
N GLU A 136 -15.83 -0.57 5.94
CA GLU A 136 -15.78 -1.45 7.11
C GLU A 136 -14.83 -0.91 8.20
N ALA A 137 -13.99 0.06 7.85
CA ALA A 137 -13.07 0.67 8.81
C ALA A 137 -13.82 1.57 9.80
N ARG A 138 -13.25 1.71 10.99
CA ARG A 138 -13.78 2.62 12.02
C ARG A 138 -13.72 4.07 11.56
N LYS A 139 -14.63 4.90 12.07
CA LYS A 139 -14.68 6.34 11.74
C LYS A 139 -13.40 7.09 12.08
N ASP A 140 -12.74 6.75 13.19
CA ASP A 140 -11.47 7.33 13.61
C ASP A 140 -10.33 6.99 12.65
N THR A 141 -10.38 5.82 12.01
CA THR A 141 -9.44 5.42 10.97
C THR A 141 -9.68 6.16 9.65
N THR A 142 -10.95 6.34 9.26
CA THR A 142 -11.29 7.04 8.01
C THR A 142 -11.00 8.54 8.04
N VAL A 143 -10.96 9.16 9.20
CA VAL A 143 -10.59 10.59 9.35
C VAL A 143 -9.11 10.83 9.08
N LEU A 144 -8.26 9.79 9.17
CA LEU A 144 -6.83 9.88 8.90
C LEU A 144 -6.52 10.07 7.40
N ILE A 145 -7.39 9.58 6.52
CA ILE A 145 -7.21 9.54 5.06
C ILE A 145 -7.70 10.85 4.44
#